data_e2da4150ab2e7f4ea22a3c9755c950af
#
_entry.id   e2da4150ab2e7f4ea22a3c9755c950af
#
_cell.length_a   1.000
_cell.length_b   1.000
_cell.length_c   1.000
_cell.angle_alpha   90.00
_cell.angle_beta   90.00
_cell.angle_gamma   90.00
#
_symmetry.space_group_name_H-M   'P 1'
#
loop_
_entity.id
_entity.type
_entity.pdbx_description
1 polymer ?
#
loop_
_entity_poly.entity_id
_entity_poly.type
_entity_poly.pdbx_seq_one_letter_code
_entity_poly.pdbx_strand_id
1 'polypeptide(L)'
;MGYALLALDADPPRLLSCGLVAVARELSTADRLLAIANALDALIAEHAPTSLALERLFFNKNAKTAMAVSEARGVALLCGARAGLTIAEYTPQEVKQSVSGSGSADKKAVQQMIVHILKLDAPVTEDNIADAIAVALTHAQRARFAAAVAMAK
;
A
#
# COMPACT_ATOMS: atom_id res chain seq x y z
N MET A 1 -7.11 5.53 5.92
CA MET A 1 -6.03 4.68 5.42
C MET A 1 -6.11 4.67 3.89
N GLY A 2 -4.98 4.94 3.21
CA GLY A 2 -4.91 4.82 1.76
C GLY A 2 -4.81 3.36 1.32
N TYR A 3 -5.34 3.04 0.14
CA TYR A 3 -5.15 1.76 -0.52
C TYR A 3 -4.88 1.95 -2.02
N ALA A 4 -4.21 0.99 -2.63
CA ALA A 4 -4.00 0.91 -4.07
C ALA A 4 -3.94 -0.55 -4.52
N LEU A 5 -4.53 -0.84 -5.66
CA LEU A 5 -4.52 -2.15 -6.30
C LEU A 5 -3.84 -2.05 -7.67
N LEU A 6 -2.87 -2.91 -7.89
CA LEU A 6 -2.14 -3.00 -9.17
C LEU A 6 -2.34 -4.39 -9.79
N ALA A 7 -2.57 -4.41 -11.11
CA ALA A 7 -2.41 -5.62 -11.90
C ALA A 7 -0.98 -5.71 -12.44
N LEU A 8 -0.37 -6.90 -12.36
CA LEU A 8 1.01 -7.18 -12.79
C LEU A 8 1.07 -7.88 -14.16
N ASP A 9 -0.02 -7.82 -14.92
CA ASP A 9 -0.21 -8.43 -16.24
C ASP A 9 0.52 -7.67 -17.38
N ALA A 10 1.02 -6.47 -17.10
CA ALA A 10 1.75 -5.62 -18.05
C ALA A 10 2.98 -4.98 -17.40
N ASP A 11 3.88 -4.41 -18.22
CA ASP A 11 4.99 -3.56 -17.81
C ASP A 11 4.90 -2.20 -18.50
N PRO A 12 4.69 -1.12 -17.76
CA PRO A 12 4.50 -1.03 -16.29
C PRO A 12 3.19 -1.69 -15.80
N PRO A 13 3.07 -1.93 -14.47
CA PRO A 13 1.84 -2.44 -13.89
C PRO A 13 0.69 -1.44 -14.06
N ARG A 14 -0.54 -1.94 -14.14
CA ARG A 14 -1.74 -1.08 -14.28
C ARG A 14 -2.34 -0.78 -12.92
N LEU A 15 -2.68 0.47 -12.66
CA LEU A 15 -3.49 0.86 -11.50
C LEU A 15 -4.94 0.47 -11.76
N LEU A 16 -5.48 -0.46 -10.97
CA LEU A 16 -6.87 -0.91 -11.05
C LEU A 16 -7.79 -0.04 -10.21
N SER A 17 -7.36 0.25 -8.97
CA SER A 17 -8.14 1.03 -8.02
C SER A 17 -7.21 1.66 -6.99
N CYS A 18 -7.55 2.84 -6.53
CA CYS A 18 -6.91 3.48 -5.38
C CYS A 18 -7.92 4.38 -4.67
N GLY A 19 -7.71 4.62 -3.38
CA GLY A 19 -8.60 5.47 -2.62
C GLY A 19 -8.28 5.49 -1.13
N LEU A 20 -9.24 6.02 -0.38
CA LEU A 20 -9.19 6.07 1.07
C LEU A 20 -10.24 5.13 1.66
N VAL A 21 -9.83 4.29 2.60
CA VAL A 21 -10.76 3.71 3.57
C VAL A 21 -11.09 4.83 4.56
N ALA A 22 -12.18 5.54 4.27
CA ALA A 22 -12.69 6.62 5.10
C ALA A 22 -13.47 6.05 6.28
N VAL A 23 -13.16 6.54 7.48
CA VAL A 23 -13.84 6.14 8.72
C VAL A 23 -14.21 7.39 9.48
N ALA A 24 -15.45 7.47 9.94
CA ALA A 24 -15.93 8.62 10.70
C ALA A 24 -15.13 8.78 12.00
N ARG A 25 -14.83 10.03 12.35
CA ARG A 25 -13.98 10.36 13.52
C ARG A 25 -14.69 10.12 14.85
N GLU A 26 -16.02 10.16 14.83
CA GLU A 26 -16.89 10.05 15.99
C GLU A 26 -17.09 8.61 16.47
N LEU A 27 -16.70 7.63 15.65
CA LEU A 27 -16.81 6.22 16.00
C LEU A 27 -15.88 5.83 17.14
N SER A 28 -16.32 4.87 17.95
CA SER A 28 -15.46 4.21 18.91
C SER A 28 -14.27 3.55 18.22
N THR A 29 -13.19 3.26 18.95
CA THR A 29 -12.05 2.52 18.38
C THR A 29 -12.49 1.18 17.79
N ALA A 30 -13.33 0.44 18.48
CA ALA A 30 -13.82 -0.87 18.00
C ALA A 30 -14.62 -0.73 16.69
N ASP A 31 -15.54 0.24 16.61
CA ASP A 31 -16.36 0.46 15.42
C ASP A 31 -15.52 0.94 14.24
N ARG A 32 -14.48 1.76 14.50
CA ARG A 32 -13.53 2.18 13.46
C ARG A 32 -12.74 1.01 12.91
N LEU A 33 -12.24 0.12 13.76
CA LEU A 33 -11.51 -1.07 13.32
C LEU A 33 -12.42 -2.03 12.55
N LEU A 34 -13.66 -2.19 12.98
CA LEU A 34 -14.67 -2.97 12.26
C LEU A 34 -14.96 -2.37 10.87
N ALA A 35 -15.13 -1.05 10.78
CA ALA A 35 -15.35 -0.37 9.51
C ALA A 35 -14.15 -0.55 8.55
N ILE A 36 -12.91 -0.49 9.07
CA ILE A 36 -11.70 -0.77 8.29
C ILE A 36 -11.71 -2.22 7.80
N ALA A 37 -12.00 -3.18 8.68
CA ALA A 37 -12.06 -4.59 8.31
C ALA A 37 -13.08 -4.84 7.19
N ASN A 38 -14.30 -4.33 7.35
CA ASN A 38 -15.36 -4.50 6.35
C ASN A 38 -14.97 -3.90 4.99
N ALA A 39 -14.34 -2.73 4.98
CA ALA A 39 -13.88 -2.10 3.75
C ALA A 39 -12.77 -2.90 3.06
N LEU A 40 -11.82 -3.43 3.83
CA LEU A 40 -10.74 -4.27 3.31
C LEU A 40 -11.27 -5.61 2.78
N ASP A 41 -12.19 -6.25 3.50
CA ASP A 41 -12.83 -7.49 3.07
C ASP A 41 -13.62 -7.29 1.76
N ALA A 42 -14.32 -6.16 1.62
CA ALA A 42 -15.01 -5.81 0.37
C ALA A 42 -14.03 -5.65 -0.80
N LEU A 43 -12.92 -4.92 -0.61
CA LEU A 43 -11.88 -4.76 -1.63
C LEU A 43 -11.24 -6.10 -2.01
N ILE A 44 -10.97 -6.96 -1.03
CA ILE A 44 -10.42 -8.30 -1.27
C ILE A 44 -11.42 -9.16 -2.05
N ALA A 45 -12.70 -9.13 -1.70
CA ALA A 45 -13.73 -9.89 -2.39
C ALA A 45 -13.96 -9.42 -3.82
N GLU A 46 -13.95 -8.10 -4.05
CA GLU A 46 -14.16 -7.50 -5.37
C GLU A 46 -13.01 -7.76 -6.34
N HIS A 47 -11.77 -7.60 -5.85
CA HIS A 47 -10.59 -7.59 -6.73
C HIS A 47 -9.78 -8.89 -6.68
N ALA A 48 -10.06 -9.79 -5.75
CA ALA A 48 -9.37 -11.08 -5.55
C ALA A 48 -7.84 -10.97 -5.65
N PRO A 49 -7.18 -10.08 -4.87
CA PRO A 49 -5.74 -9.92 -4.93
C PRO A 49 -5.03 -11.20 -4.46
N THR A 50 -3.80 -11.40 -4.89
CA THR A 50 -2.96 -12.54 -4.47
C THR A 50 -1.99 -12.18 -3.35
N SER A 51 -1.75 -10.88 -3.13
CA SER A 51 -0.80 -10.39 -2.14
C SER A 51 -1.25 -9.07 -1.52
N LEU A 52 -0.76 -8.81 -0.33
CA LEU A 52 -0.93 -7.58 0.43
C LEU A 52 0.43 -7.00 0.78
N ALA A 53 0.66 -5.74 0.43
CA ALA A 53 1.86 -5.02 0.82
C ALA A 53 1.53 -3.91 1.82
N LEU A 54 2.34 -3.78 2.85
CA LEU A 54 2.17 -2.80 3.92
C LEU A 54 3.47 -2.03 4.16
N GLU A 55 3.34 -0.76 4.53
CA GLU A 55 4.48 -0.02 5.04
C GLU A 55 4.80 -0.46 6.46
N ARG A 56 6.10 -0.67 6.74
CA ARG A 56 6.59 -0.97 8.09
C ARG A 56 6.60 0.30 8.93
N LEU A 57 5.94 0.26 10.08
CA LEU A 57 5.90 1.39 11.00
C LEU A 57 7.24 1.55 11.73
N PHE A 58 7.75 2.79 11.74
CA PHE A 58 8.82 3.23 12.62
C PHE A 58 8.25 4.22 13.63
N PHE A 59 8.29 3.86 14.90
CA PHE A 59 7.77 4.70 15.97
C PHE A 59 8.72 5.88 16.23
N ASN A 60 8.47 7.02 15.59
CA ASN A 60 9.13 8.29 15.88
C ASN A 60 8.09 9.33 16.31
N LYS A 61 8.13 9.71 17.60
CA LYS A 61 7.65 10.96 18.21
C LYS A 61 6.17 11.24 18.48
N ASN A 62 5.16 10.49 18.01
CA ASN A 62 3.75 10.75 18.34
C ASN A 62 3.00 9.49 18.77
N ALA A 63 3.05 9.15 20.07
CA ALA A 63 2.46 7.93 20.62
C ALA A 63 0.94 7.76 20.36
N LYS A 64 0.15 8.84 20.34
CA LYS A 64 -1.30 8.75 20.13
C LYS A 64 -1.69 8.34 18.71
N THR A 65 -1.06 8.92 17.70
CA THR A 65 -1.27 8.57 16.29
C THR A 65 -0.67 7.21 15.95
N ALA A 66 0.48 6.87 16.55
CA ALA A 66 1.14 5.59 16.35
C ALA A 66 0.27 4.40 16.79
N MET A 67 -0.44 4.52 17.91
CA MET A 67 -1.34 3.46 18.38
C MET A 67 -2.48 3.18 17.40
N ALA A 68 -3.21 4.21 16.97
CA ALA A 68 -4.31 4.07 16.03
C ALA A 68 -3.86 3.52 14.66
N VAL A 69 -2.68 3.93 14.19
CA VAL A 69 -2.09 3.41 12.95
C VAL A 69 -1.69 1.94 13.12
N SER A 70 -1.13 1.55 14.26
CA SER A 70 -0.77 0.16 14.56
C SER A 70 -1.99 -0.75 14.64
N GLU A 71 -3.08 -0.27 15.27
CA GLU A 71 -4.35 -0.99 15.35
C GLU A 71 -4.94 -1.23 13.95
N ALA A 72 -5.03 -0.18 13.12
CA ALA A 72 -5.52 -0.28 11.75
C ALA A 72 -4.65 -1.21 10.89
N ARG A 73 -3.33 -1.15 11.07
CA ARG A 73 -2.39 -2.05 10.41
C ARG A 73 -2.57 -3.51 10.85
N GLY A 74 -2.82 -3.75 12.14
CA GLY A 74 -3.12 -5.08 12.66
C GLY A 74 -4.38 -5.67 12.01
N VAL A 75 -5.42 -4.84 11.80
CA VAL A 75 -6.63 -5.25 11.07
C VAL A 75 -6.29 -5.60 9.62
N ALA A 76 -5.48 -4.81 8.92
CA ALA A 76 -5.10 -5.11 7.55
C ALA A 76 -4.33 -6.43 7.44
N LEU A 77 -3.40 -6.70 8.36
CA LEU A 77 -2.69 -7.98 8.45
C LEU A 77 -3.66 -9.16 8.66
N LEU A 78 -4.63 -8.99 9.57
CA LEU A 78 -5.63 -10.02 9.86
C LEU A 78 -6.51 -10.31 8.64
N CYS A 79 -7.03 -9.28 7.96
CA CYS A 79 -7.83 -9.44 6.75
C CYS A 79 -7.03 -10.15 5.65
N GLY A 80 -5.78 -9.74 5.41
CA GLY A 80 -4.90 -10.37 4.43
C GLY A 80 -4.61 -11.84 4.76
N ALA A 81 -4.27 -12.14 6.02
CA ALA A 81 -4.00 -13.51 6.46
C ALA A 81 -5.24 -14.40 6.36
N ARG A 82 -6.41 -13.89 6.76
CA ARG A 82 -7.70 -14.59 6.66
C ARG A 82 -8.07 -14.92 5.20
N ALA A 83 -7.74 -14.03 4.28
CA ALA A 83 -7.96 -14.22 2.85
C ALA A 83 -6.87 -15.08 2.17
N GLY A 84 -5.86 -15.54 2.89
CA GLY A 84 -4.76 -16.35 2.35
C GLY A 84 -3.79 -15.56 1.46
N LEU A 85 -3.71 -14.23 1.60
CA LEU A 85 -2.82 -13.41 0.80
C LEU A 85 -1.36 -13.57 1.23
N THR A 86 -0.45 -13.53 0.26
CA THR A 86 0.98 -13.35 0.57
C THR A 86 1.22 -11.96 1.11
N ILE A 87 1.78 -11.84 2.32
CA ILE A 87 1.98 -10.55 2.99
C ILE A 87 3.46 -10.13 2.87
N ALA A 88 3.67 -8.90 2.43
CA ALA A 88 4.98 -8.26 2.35
C ALA A 88 4.98 -6.91 3.08
N GLU A 89 6.12 -6.56 3.66
CA GLU A 89 6.31 -5.32 4.40
C GLU A 89 7.55 -4.58 3.93
N TYR A 90 7.43 -3.27 3.73
CA TYR A 90 8.50 -2.42 3.24
C TYR A 90 8.74 -1.23 4.16
N THR A 91 9.98 -0.87 4.36
CA THR A 91 10.36 0.36 5.07
C THR A 91 10.10 1.59 4.17
N PRO A 92 9.88 2.78 4.75
CA PRO A 92 9.77 4.02 3.98
C PRO A 92 10.98 4.26 3.06
N GLN A 93 12.18 3.89 3.51
CA GLN A 93 13.39 4.02 2.73
C GLN A 93 13.43 3.07 1.53
N GLU A 94 13.00 1.82 1.69
CA GLU A 94 12.87 0.86 0.59
C GLU A 94 11.84 1.33 -0.44
N VAL A 95 10.70 1.88 0.02
CA VAL A 95 9.67 2.44 -0.87
C VAL A 95 10.24 3.59 -1.70
N LYS A 96 10.88 4.56 -1.07
CA LYS A 96 11.51 5.68 -1.77
C LYS A 96 12.57 5.20 -2.76
N GLN A 97 13.47 4.32 -2.33
CA GLN A 97 14.52 3.77 -3.20
C GLN A 97 13.93 3.05 -4.40
N SER A 98 12.87 2.26 -4.22
CA SER A 98 12.23 1.50 -5.29
C SER A 98 11.54 2.40 -6.31
N VAL A 99 10.79 3.41 -5.85
CA VAL A 99 9.97 4.26 -6.74
C VAL A 99 10.80 5.36 -7.42
N SER A 100 11.71 6.00 -6.69
CA SER A 100 12.44 7.18 -7.18
C SER A 100 13.94 6.97 -7.43
N GLY A 101 14.46 5.76 -7.15
CA GLY A 101 15.87 5.47 -7.24
C GLY A 101 16.72 6.04 -6.09
N SER A 102 16.12 6.74 -5.12
CA SER A 102 16.83 7.31 -3.97
C SER A 102 16.03 7.16 -2.69
N GLY A 103 16.61 6.52 -1.67
CA GLY A 103 15.98 6.38 -0.34
C GLY A 103 15.80 7.70 0.41
N SER A 104 16.47 8.77 -0.02
CA SER A 104 16.36 10.12 0.54
C SER A 104 15.44 11.04 -0.26
N ALA A 105 14.76 10.52 -1.31
CA ALA A 105 13.85 11.31 -2.13
C ALA A 105 12.78 12.01 -1.29
N ASP A 106 12.44 13.22 -1.68
CA ASP A 106 11.32 13.93 -1.09
C ASP A 106 9.98 13.39 -1.61
N LYS A 107 8.91 13.80 -0.95
CA LYS A 107 7.56 13.35 -1.28
C LYS A 107 7.14 13.73 -2.70
N LYS A 108 7.52 14.92 -3.15
CA LYS A 108 7.18 15.44 -4.49
C LYS A 108 7.83 14.59 -5.58
N ALA A 109 9.09 14.22 -5.39
CA ALA A 109 9.80 13.33 -6.32
C ALA A 109 9.12 11.96 -6.42
N VAL A 110 8.70 11.38 -5.29
CA VAL A 110 7.96 10.09 -5.29
C VAL A 110 6.63 10.23 -6.03
N GLN A 111 5.85 11.29 -5.77
CA GLN A 111 4.58 11.53 -6.47
C GLN A 111 4.76 11.71 -7.98
N GLN A 112 5.78 12.44 -8.41
CA GLN A 112 6.09 12.59 -9.84
C GLN A 112 6.45 11.26 -10.49
N MET A 113 7.23 10.43 -9.81
CA MET A 113 7.59 9.10 -10.31
C MET A 113 6.40 8.15 -10.41
N ILE A 114 5.45 8.21 -9.46
CA ILE A 114 4.19 7.45 -9.54
C ILE A 114 3.44 7.80 -10.84
N VAL A 115 3.26 9.09 -11.11
CA VAL A 115 2.58 9.56 -12.34
C VAL A 115 3.30 9.06 -13.59
N HIS A 116 4.62 9.14 -13.60
CA HIS A 116 5.44 8.71 -14.74
C HIS A 116 5.37 7.19 -14.97
N ILE A 117 5.55 6.39 -13.90
CA ILE A 117 5.58 4.92 -13.98
C ILE A 117 4.21 4.38 -14.41
N LEU A 118 3.14 4.88 -13.81
CA LEU A 118 1.78 4.40 -14.07
C LEU A 118 1.12 5.12 -15.26
N LYS A 119 1.80 6.09 -15.87
CA LYS A 119 1.29 6.92 -16.98
C LYS A 119 -0.07 7.53 -16.66
N LEU A 120 -0.19 8.13 -15.47
CA LEU A 120 -1.42 8.76 -15.02
C LEU A 120 -1.62 10.10 -15.72
N ASP A 121 -2.87 10.42 -16.07
CA ASP A 121 -3.24 11.69 -16.72
C ASP A 121 -3.18 12.88 -15.77
N ALA A 122 -3.21 12.63 -14.46
CA ALA A 122 -3.21 13.66 -13.42
C ALA A 122 -2.36 13.24 -12.20
N PRO A 123 -1.81 14.22 -11.45
CA PRO A 123 -1.07 13.94 -10.23
C PRO A 123 -1.99 13.36 -9.13
N VAL A 124 -1.43 12.45 -8.32
CA VAL A 124 -2.07 11.97 -7.09
C VAL A 124 -1.80 12.98 -5.98
N THR A 125 -2.79 13.78 -5.63
CA THR A 125 -2.64 14.87 -4.67
C THR A 125 -2.87 14.44 -3.22
N GLU A 126 -3.62 13.36 -3.00
CA GLU A 126 -3.89 12.84 -1.65
C GLU A 126 -2.73 11.98 -1.17
N ASP A 127 -2.10 12.42 -0.10
CA ASP A 127 -0.87 11.85 0.44
C ASP A 127 -0.97 10.36 0.76
N ASN A 128 -2.05 9.94 1.44
CA ASN A 128 -2.22 8.53 1.82
C ASN A 128 -2.46 7.62 0.60
N ILE A 129 -3.06 8.16 -0.46
CA ILE A 129 -3.22 7.41 -1.72
C ILE A 129 -1.88 7.27 -2.42
N ALA A 130 -1.10 8.36 -2.50
CA ALA A 130 0.23 8.33 -3.10
C ALA A 130 1.16 7.34 -2.38
N ASP A 131 1.15 7.35 -1.03
CA ASP A 131 1.93 6.42 -0.22
C ASP A 131 1.51 4.96 -0.47
N ALA A 132 0.20 4.68 -0.55
CA ALA A 132 -0.31 3.34 -0.87
C ALA A 132 0.11 2.88 -2.27
N ILE A 133 0.05 3.75 -3.27
CA ILE A 133 0.52 3.43 -4.63
C ILE A 133 2.03 3.16 -4.64
N ALA A 134 2.83 3.95 -3.91
CA ALA A 134 4.27 3.75 -3.82
C ALA A 134 4.62 2.39 -3.20
N VAL A 135 3.93 1.98 -2.15
CA VAL A 135 4.08 0.66 -1.53
C VAL A 135 3.70 -0.46 -2.51
N ALA A 136 2.59 -0.32 -3.23
CA ALA A 136 2.14 -1.28 -4.22
C ALA A 136 3.12 -1.41 -5.40
N LEU A 137 3.68 -0.30 -5.91
CA LEU A 137 4.73 -0.30 -6.94
C LEU A 137 5.99 -1.00 -6.47
N THR A 138 6.41 -0.74 -5.23
CA THR A 138 7.57 -1.42 -4.62
C THR A 138 7.36 -2.93 -4.58
N HIS A 139 6.17 -3.36 -4.17
CA HIS A 139 5.82 -4.78 -4.14
C HIS A 139 5.81 -5.39 -5.56
N ALA A 140 5.24 -4.70 -6.53
CA ALA A 140 5.22 -5.12 -7.93
C ALA A 140 6.62 -5.37 -8.49
N GLN A 141 7.56 -4.45 -8.26
CA GLN A 141 8.96 -4.59 -8.70
C GLN A 141 9.65 -5.77 -8.02
N ARG A 142 9.46 -5.94 -6.71
CA ARG A 142 10.06 -7.06 -5.95
C ARG A 142 9.49 -8.40 -6.39
N ALA A 143 8.18 -8.50 -6.62
CA ALA A 143 7.54 -9.72 -7.09
C ALA A 143 8.05 -10.13 -8.48
N ARG A 144 8.20 -9.19 -9.40
CA ARG A 144 8.77 -9.43 -10.75
C ARG A 144 10.22 -9.89 -10.68
N PHE A 145 11.03 -9.22 -9.87
CA PHE A 145 12.43 -9.63 -9.69
C PHE A 145 12.52 -11.06 -9.14
N ALA A 146 11.73 -11.39 -8.13
CA ALA A 146 11.69 -12.74 -7.55
C ALA A 146 11.26 -13.79 -8.58
N ALA A 147 10.25 -13.49 -9.41
CA ALA A 147 9.80 -14.38 -10.48
C ALA A 147 10.90 -14.58 -11.54
N ALA A 148 11.58 -13.52 -11.97
CA ALA A 148 12.67 -13.61 -12.94
C ALA A 148 13.84 -14.45 -12.41
N VAL A 149 14.22 -14.29 -11.14
CA VAL A 149 15.26 -15.11 -10.51
C VAL A 149 14.85 -16.59 -10.40
N ALA A 150 13.58 -16.87 -10.14
CA ALA A 150 13.07 -18.25 -10.08
C ALA A 150 13.08 -18.96 -11.44
N MET A 151 12.85 -18.21 -12.53
CA MET A 151 12.88 -18.73 -13.90
C MET A 151 14.30 -18.93 -14.45
N ALA A 152 15.31 -18.30 -13.85
CA ALA A 152 16.72 -18.40 -14.25
C ALA A 152 17.48 -19.58 -13.60
N LYS A 153 16.82 -20.33 -12.70
CA LYS A 153 17.33 -21.53 -12.04
C LYS A 153 16.81 -22.79 -12.67
#